data_8ecc23fe76a2a5c25b6030106ab605b4
#
_entry.id   8ecc23fe76a2a5c25b6030106ab605b4
#
_cell.length_a   1.000
_cell.length_b   1.000
_cell.length_c   1.000
_cell.angle_alpha   90.00
_cell.angle_beta   90.00
_cell.angle_gamma   90.00
#
_symmetry.space_group_name_H-M   'P 1'
#
loop_
_entity.id
_entity.type
_entity.pdbx_description
1 polymer ?
#
loop_
_entity_poly.entity_id
_entity_poly.type
_entity_poly.pdbx_seq_one_letter_code
_entity_poly.pdbx_strand_id
1 'polypeptide(L)'
;MIKINCNSFNPFKTNLNQDKTVKILESALHGADDGELFFERRKSESFLLQDNKLKNSNYSSSQGFGLRVVKEEKTGYAHSNEISETSIRRAAETSIRAAKGKGGKSDLATSPVKTDKILYSNNNPINEFSFSYKVDLLQEINSFARELDNRVAQVSINLASSIQEISILRLDTPLLNDSRPMIRLSVS
;
A
#
# COMPACT_ATOMS: atom_id res chain seq x y z
N MET A 1 24.64 2.18 15.05
CA MET A 1 24.26 1.49 13.79
C MET A 1 22.86 0.91 13.99
N ILE A 2 21.83 1.65 13.64
CA ILE A 2 20.43 1.23 13.79
C ILE A 2 20.20 0.17 12.72
N LYS A 3 20.01 -1.09 13.16
CA LYS A 3 19.53 -2.15 12.26
C LYS A 3 18.12 -1.79 11.84
N ILE A 4 17.99 -1.24 10.65
CA ILE A 4 16.70 -1.06 9.98
C ILE A 4 16.17 -2.47 9.71
N ASN A 5 15.32 -2.94 10.59
CA ASN A 5 14.60 -4.20 10.41
C ASN A 5 13.52 -3.95 9.36
N CYS A 6 13.94 -3.95 8.09
CA CYS A 6 13.07 -3.76 6.95
C CYS A 6 12.22 -5.03 6.78
N ASN A 7 11.17 -5.13 7.57
CA ASN A 7 10.09 -6.11 7.35
C ASN A 7 9.15 -5.58 6.26
N SER A 8 9.75 -5.04 5.18
CA SER A 8 8.98 -4.57 4.02
C SER A 8 8.26 -5.75 3.40
N PHE A 9 7.04 -5.50 2.98
CA PHE A 9 6.25 -6.45 2.22
C PHE A 9 7.06 -6.88 0.98
N ASN A 10 7.33 -8.17 0.90
CA ASN A 10 7.94 -8.78 -0.28
C ASN A 10 7.10 -10.01 -0.64
N PRO A 11 6.36 -9.97 -1.76
CA PRO A 11 5.48 -11.05 -2.18
C PRO A 11 6.24 -12.36 -2.45
N PHE A 12 7.54 -12.27 -2.75
CA PHE A 12 8.40 -13.43 -3.06
C PHE A 12 8.97 -14.13 -1.82
N LYS A 13 8.78 -13.57 -0.63
CA LYS A 13 9.23 -14.22 0.63
C LYS A 13 8.20 -15.19 1.21
N THR A 14 7.01 -15.25 0.64
CA THR A 14 5.93 -16.11 1.15
C THR A 14 5.64 -17.27 0.20
N ASN A 15 4.66 -17.11 -0.69
CA ASN A 15 4.14 -18.21 -1.51
C ASN A 15 4.41 -18.03 -3.01
N LEU A 16 5.09 -16.99 -3.41
CA LEU A 16 5.31 -16.67 -4.81
C LEU A 16 6.76 -16.92 -5.22
N ASN A 17 6.97 -17.70 -6.27
CA ASN A 17 8.30 -17.88 -6.83
C ASN A 17 8.64 -16.73 -7.79
N GLN A 18 9.75 -16.03 -7.51
CA GLN A 18 10.15 -14.85 -8.29
C GLN A 18 10.45 -15.21 -9.74
N ASP A 19 11.21 -16.26 -10.01
CA ASP A 19 11.63 -16.62 -11.38
C ASP A 19 10.42 -17.01 -12.25
N LYS A 20 9.47 -17.75 -11.67
CA LYS A 20 8.23 -18.09 -12.37
C LYS A 20 7.37 -16.86 -12.63
N THR A 21 7.31 -15.93 -11.68
CA THR A 21 6.57 -14.68 -11.83
C THR A 21 7.18 -13.80 -12.91
N VAL A 22 8.51 -13.68 -12.95
CA VAL A 22 9.23 -12.99 -14.02
C VAL A 22 8.88 -13.59 -15.38
N LYS A 23 8.90 -14.92 -15.54
CA LYS A 23 8.54 -15.58 -16.80
C LYS A 23 7.08 -15.32 -17.23
N ILE A 24 6.16 -15.23 -16.26
CA ILE A 24 4.76 -14.85 -16.56
C ILE A 24 4.71 -13.42 -17.07
N LEU A 25 5.44 -12.51 -16.43
CA LEU A 25 5.51 -11.10 -16.83
C LEU A 25 6.19 -10.95 -18.20
N GLU A 26 7.31 -11.61 -18.46
CA GLU A 26 7.97 -11.66 -19.78
C GLU A 26 7.01 -12.10 -20.88
N SER A 27 6.26 -13.17 -20.63
CA SER A 27 5.24 -13.66 -21.58
C SER A 27 4.11 -12.65 -21.79
N ALA A 28 3.69 -11.95 -20.73
CA ALA A 28 2.63 -10.94 -20.80
C ALA A 28 3.07 -9.69 -21.56
N LEU A 29 4.33 -9.30 -21.43
CA LEU A 29 4.89 -8.10 -22.05
C LEU A 29 5.54 -8.39 -23.42
N HIS A 30 5.46 -9.61 -23.92
CA HIS A 30 6.01 -9.93 -25.23
C HIS A 30 5.31 -9.12 -26.34
N GLY A 31 6.07 -8.22 -26.98
CA GLY A 31 5.55 -7.30 -27.99
C GLY A 31 4.64 -6.18 -27.42
N ALA A 32 4.73 -5.91 -26.13
CA ALA A 32 4.17 -4.72 -25.49
C ALA A 32 5.22 -3.61 -25.43
N ASP A 33 4.75 -2.37 -25.33
CA ASP A 33 5.62 -1.18 -25.24
C ASP A 33 6.05 -0.90 -23.81
N ASP A 34 5.19 -1.20 -22.83
CA ASP A 34 5.43 -1.03 -21.40
C ASP A 34 4.54 -1.96 -20.58
N GLY A 35 4.91 -2.19 -19.33
CA GLY A 35 4.10 -2.91 -18.37
C GLY A 35 4.81 -3.19 -17.06
N GLU A 36 3.99 -3.58 -16.09
CA GLU A 36 4.49 -3.84 -14.75
C GLU A 36 3.53 -4.73 -13.95
N LEU A 37 4.08 -5.40 -12.97
CA LEU A 37 3.34 -6.11 -11.95
C LEU A 37 3.52 -5.37 -10.61
N PHE A 38 2.44 -4.80 -10.14
CA PHE A 38 2.35 -4.03 -8.92
C PHE A 38 1.75 -4.87 -7.82
N PHE A 39 2.37 -4.91 -6.67
CA PHE A 39 1.87 -5.54 -5.47
C PHE A 39 1.64 -4.50 -4.38
N GLU A 40 0.58 -4.66 -3.63
CA GLU A 40 0.27 -3.80 -2.50
C GLU A 40 -0.18 -4.62 -1.30
N ARG A 41 0.25 -4.20 -0.11
CA ARG A 41 -0.33 -4.57 1.17
C ARG A 41 -0.64 -3.31 1.96
N ARG A 42 -1.86 -3.18 2.43
CA ARG A 42 -2.28 -2.07 3.28
C ARG A 42 -2.81 -2.62 4.60
N LYS A 43 -2.34 -2.02 5.69
CA LYS A 43 -2.88 -2.24 7.03
C LYS A 43 -3.33 -0.90 7.57
N SER A 44 -4.44 -0.89 8.30
CA SER A 44 -4.95 0.29 8.96
C SER A 44 -5.61 -0.07 10.27
N GLU A 45 -5.52 0.84 11.23
CA GLU A 45 -6.27 0.79 12.47
C GLU A 45 -6.87 2.17 12.76
N SER A 46 -7.94 2.19 13.52
CA SER A 46 -8.54 3.43 14.00
C SER A 46 -9.17 3.23 15.36
N PHE A 47 -9.10 4.29 16.18
CA PHE A 47 -9.68 4.36 17.50
C PHE A 47 -10.54 5.61 17.60
N LEU A 48 -11.76 5.46 18.06
CA LEU A 48 -12.65 6.57 18.38
C LEU A 48 -12.91 6.57 19.89
N LEU A 49 -12.38 7.56 20.59
CA LEU A 49 -12.70 7.84 21.99
C LEU A 49 -13.63 9.04 22.05
N GLN A 50 -14.71 8.90 22.81
CA GLN A 50 -15.68 9.96 23.02
C GLN A 50 -16.07 9.98 24.50
N ASP A 51 -15.96 11.14 25.12
CA ASP A 51 -16.25 11.35 26.54
C ASP A 51 -15.62 10.29 27.44
N ASN A 52 -14.30 10.12 27.28
CA ASN A 52 -13.46 9.18 28.00
C ASN A 52 -13.84 7.69 27.83
N LYS A 53 -14.63 7.36 26.81
CA LYS A 53 -15.01 5.97 26.49
C LYS A 53 -14.59 5.62 25.08
N LEU A 54 -13.88 4.51 24.95
CA LEU A 54 -13.58 3.95 23.62
C LEU A 54 -14.89 3.47 22.99
N LYS A 55 -15.32 4.14 21.93
CA LYS A 55 -16.57 3.83 21.20
C LYS A 55 -16.35 2.83 20.09
N ASN A 56 -15.20 2.91 19.44
CA ASN A 56 -14.88 2.05 18.31
C ASN A 56 -13.37 1.81 18.23
N SER A 57 -13.01 0.60 17.83
CA SER A 57 -11.65 0.22 17.48
C SER A 57 -11.72 -0.74 16.30
N ASN A 58 -11.13 -0.35 15.17
CA ASN A 58 -11.10 -1.14 13.95
C ASN A 58 -9.67 -1.46 13.55
N TYR A 59 -9.50 -2.66 13.00
CA TYR A 59 -8.28 -3.06 12.31
C TYR A 59 -8.65 -3.67 10.97
N SER A 60 -7.94 -3.30 9.91
CA SER A 60 -8.11 -3.85 8.57
C SER A 60 -6.76 -4.18 7.95
N SER A 61 -6.71 -5.29 7.22
CA SER A 61 -5.55 -5.68 6.42
C SER A 61 -6.04 -6.17 5.06
N SER A 62 -5.50 -5.59 4.00
CA SER A 62 -5.77 -5.98 2.62
C SER A 62 -4.47 -6.11 1.86
N GLN A 63 -4.46 -6.99 0.86
CA GLN A 63 -3.35 -7.15 -0.07
C GLN A 63 -3.87 -7.55 -1.44
N GLY A 64 -3.04 -7.35 -2.45
CA GLY A 64 -3.38 -7.74 -3.79
C GLY A 64 -2.26 -7.37 -4.77
N PHE A 65 -2.54 -7.60 -6.04
CA PHE A 65 -1.68 -7.19 -7.13
C PHE A 65 -2.50 -6.64 -8.29
N GLY A 66 -1.84 -5.84 -9.14
CA GLY A 66 -2.34 -5.40 -10.42
C GLY A 66 -1.28 -5.62 -11.49
N LEU A 67 -1.69 -6.11 -12.66
CA LEU A 67 -0.83 -6.27 -13.83
C LEU A 67 -1.31 -5.32 -14.92
N ARG A 68 -0.41 -4.47 -15.37
CA ARG A 68 -0.62 -3.51 -16.46
C ARG A 68 0.20 -3.90 -17.68
N VAL A 69 -0.42 -3.87 -18.83
CA VAL A 69 0.22 -4.08 -20.14
C VAL A 69 -0.16 -2.90 -21.03
N VAL A 70 0.81 -2.27 -21.65
CA VAL A 70 0.60 -1.16 -22.61
C VAL A 70 1.06 -1.61 -23.98
N LYS A 71 0.21 -1.45 -24.97
CA LYS A 71 0.52 -1.75 -26.37
C LYS A 71 -0.18 -0.75 -27.27
N GLU A 72 0.58 -0.04 -28.13
CA GLU A 72 0.03 0.93 -29.09
C GLU A 72 -0.98 1.88 -28.42
N GLU A 73 -0.57 2.51 -27.31
CA GLU A 73 -1.38 3.45 -26.49
C GLU A 73 -2.60 2.85 -25.77
N LYS A 74 -2.82 1.55 -25.89
CA LYS A 74 -3.86 0.87 -25.11
C LYS A 74 -3.30 0.27 -23.87
N THR A 75 -3.99 0.50 -22.78
CA THR A 75 -3.68 -0.10 -21.49
C THR A 75 -4.65 -1.23 -21.19
N GLY A 76 -4.14 -2.43 -21.03
CA GLY A 76 -4.83 -3.55 -20.41
C GLY A 76 -4.44 -3.63 -18.94
N TYR A 77 -5.42 -3.72 -18.08
CA TYR A 77 -5.22 -3.84 -16.63
C TYR A 77 -6.10 -4.93 -16.04
N ALA A 78 -5.50 -5.75 -15.18
CA ALA A 78 -6.22 -6.74 -14.38
C ALA A 78 -5.62 -6.82 -12.98
N HIS A 79 -6.45 -7.13 -11.98
CA HIS A 79 -6.02 -7.22 -10.59
C HIS A 79 -6.69 -8.39 -9.86
N SER A 80 -6.10 -8.77 -8.71
CA SER A 80 -6.70 -9.72 -7.79
C SER A 80 -6.19 -9.47 -6.37
N ASN A 81 -7.01 -9.80 -5.38
CA ASN A 81 -6.61 -9.83 -3.98
C ASN A 81 -5.84 -11.12 -3.63
N GLU A 82 -5.95 -12.15 -4.45
CA GLU A 82 -5.22 -13.40 -4.29
C GLU A 82 -3.86 -13.30 -4.98
N ILE A 83 -2.78 -13.28 -4.19
CA ILE A 83 -1.40 -13.26 -4.70
C ILE A 83 -0.94 -14.71 -4.90
N SER A 84 -1.18 -15.25 -6.10
CA SER A 84 -0.74 -16.57 -6.52
C SER A 84 -0.27 -16.56 -7.97
N GLU A 85 0.59 -17.53 -8.35
CA GLU A 85 1.05 -17.69 -9.74
C GLU A 85 -0.13 -17.86 -10.70
N THR A 86 -1.17 -18.59 -10.27
CA THR A 86 -2.38 -18.84 -11.05
C THR A 86 -3.16 -17.55 -11.31
N SER A 87 -3.36 -16.75 -10.26
CA SER A 87 -4.08 -15.47 -10.36
C SER A 87 -3.31 -14.47 -11.22
N ILE A 88 -1.98 -14.43 -11.10
CA ILE A 88 -1.13 -13.56 -11.93
C ILE A 88 -1.19 -13.99 -13.41
N ARG A 89 -1.19 -15.27 -13.70
CA ARG A 89 -1.34 -15.79 -15.08
C ARG A 89 -2.69 -15.39 -15.69
N ARG A 90 -3.79 -15.52 -14.94
CA ARG A 90 -5.13 -15.07 -15.39
C ARG A 90 -5.18 -13.59 -15.64
N ALA A 91 -4.56 -12.79 -14.75
CA ALA A 91 -4.46 -11.35 -14.91
C ALA A 91 -3.65 -10.99 -16.17
N ALA A 92 -2.54 -11.68 -16.43
CA ALA A 92 -1.73 -11.52 -17.63
C ALA A 92 -2.56 -11.75 -18.91
N GLU A 93 -3.28 -12.85 -18.99
CA GLU A 93 -4.15 -13.17 -20.13
C GLU A 93 -5.24 -12.10 -20.33
N THR A 94 -5.83 -11.62 -19.24
CA THR A 94 -6.87 -10.60 -19.27
C THR A 94 -6.31 -9.25 -19.73
N SER A 95 -5.16 -8.83 -19.20
CA SER A 95 -4.50 -7.57 -19.55
C SER A 95 -4.05 -7.56 -21.01
N ILE A 96 -3.49 -8.67 -21.50
CA ILE A 96 -3.11 -8.82 -22.92
C ILE A 96 -4.34 -8.68 -23.83
N ARG A 97 -5.46 -9.32 -23.47
CA ARG A 97 -6.71 -9.22 -24.27
C ARG A 97 -7.27 -7.80 -24.27
N ALA A 98 -7.24 -7.12 -23.13
CA ALA A 98 -7.71 -5.75 -22.99
C ALA A 98 -6.82 -4.75 -23.76
N ALA A 99 -5.51 -4.99 -23.84
CA ALA A 99 -4.58 -4.19 -24.62
C ALA A 99 -4.64 -4.47 -26.15
N LYS A 100 -5.36 -5.54 -26.61
CA LYS A 100 -5.57 -5.82 -28.03
C LYS A 100 -6.61 -4.85 -28.61
N GLY A 101 -6.27 -4.16 -29.70
CA GLY A 101 -7.18 -3.32 -30.46
C GLY A 101 -6.44 -2.19 -31.17
N LYS A 102 -7.14 -1.42 -32.02
CA LYS A 102 -6.55 -0.25 -32.71
C LYS A 102 -6.37 0.88 -31.68
N GLY A 103 -5.14 1.21 -31.33
CA GLY A 103 -4.77 2.37 -30.50
C GLY A 103 -4.45 3.60 -31.34
N GLY A 104 -4.39 4.75 -30.72
CA GLY A 104 -3.83 5.96 -31.29
C GLY A 104 -2.29 5.96 -31.21
N LYS A 105 -1.60 7.00 -31.66
CA LYS A 105 -0.16 7.20 -31.48
C LYS A 105 0.03 8.12 -30.25
N SER A 106 0.81 7.72 -29.27
CA SER A 106 1.25 8.57 -28.16
C SER A 106 2.75 8.72 -28.18
N ASP A 107 3.22 9.87 -27.82
CA ASP A 107 4.63 10.03 -27.53
C ASP A 107 4.95 9.29 -26.23
N LEU A 108 5.85 8.34 -26.32
CA LEU A 108 6.34 7.59 -25.16
C LEU A 108 6.85 8.56 -24.11
N ALA A 109 6.31 8.45 -22.92
CA ALA A 109 6.82 9.20 -21.78
C ALA A 109 8.31 8.92 -21.60
N THR A 110 9.08 9.97 -21.45
CA THR A 110 10.51 9.88 -21.10
C THR A 110 10.69 8.98 -19.86
N SER A 111 11.78 8.24 -19.85
CA SER A 111 12.14 7.35 -18.74
C SER A 111 11.90 8.02 -17.38
N PRO A 112 11.28 7.34 -16.43
CA PRO A 112 11.00 7.93 -15.13
C PRO A 112 12.29 8.40 -14.48
N VAL A 113 12.26 9.61 -13.94
CA VAL A 113 13.38 10.16 -13.17
C VAL A 113 13.59 9.27 -11.95
N LYS A 114 14.79 8.69 -11.82
CA LYS A 114 15.17 7.95 -10.61
C LYS A 114 15.17 8.91 -9.43
N THR A 115 14.27 8.69 -8.49
CA THR A 115 14.28 9.38 -7.20
C THR A 115 14.82 8.43 -6.15
N ASP A 116 16.08 8.64 -5.76
CA ASP A 116 16.72 7.84 -4.69
C ASP A 116 16.37 8.37 -3.28
N LYS A 117 15.41 9.29 -3.18
CA LYS A 117 15.03 9.91 -1.91
C LYS A 117 14.06 9.04 -1.15
N ILE A 118 14.47 8.57 0.02
CA ILE A 118 13.58 7.99 1.02
C ILE A 118 12.78 9.15 1.64
N LEU A 119 11.49 9.22 1.34
CA LEU A 119 10.60 10.29 1.80
C LEU A 119 9.96 9.97 3.16
N TYR A 120 9.85 8.69 3.52
CA TYR A 120 9.16 8.21 4.71
C TYR A 120 10.06 7.31 5.54
N SER A 121 9.82 7.27 6.86
CA SER A 121 10.43 6.26 7.71
C SER A 121 9.81 4.88 7.41
N ASN A 122 10.58 3.81 7.63
CA ASN A 122 10.05 2.44 7.49
C ASN A 122 9.36 1.94 8.78
N ASN A 123 9.10 2.83 9.75
CA ASN A 123 8.46 2.47 11.00
C ASN A 123 6.99 2.15 10.75
N ASN A 124 6.53 1.04 11.30
CA ASN A 124 5.13 0.67 11.22
C ASN A 124 4.37 1.27 12.40
N PRO A 125 3.56 2.32 12.21
CA PRO A 125 2.89 3.01 13.31
C PRO A 125 1.85 2.14 14.04
N ILE A 126 1.38 1.07 13.40
CA ILE A 126 0.41 0.15 13.99
C ILE A 126 1.06 -0.69 15.08
N ASN A 127 2.29 -1.16 14.85
CA ASN A 127 2.99 -2.09 15.74
C ASN A 127 3.95 -1.39 16.73
N GLU A 128 4.17 -0.09 16.58
CA GLU A 128 5.14 0.65 17.39
C GLU A 128 4.68 0.77 18.86
N PHE A 129 3.37 0.93 19.05
CA PHE A 129 2.77 1.07 20.38
C PHE A 129 1.69 0.02 20.62
N SER A 130 1.56 -0.40 21.88
CA SER A 130 0.51 -1.34 22.29
C SER A 130 -0.88 -0.70 22.21
N PHE A 131 -1.91 -1.54 22.14
CA PHE A 131 -3.30 -1.09 22.17
C PHE A 131 -3.60 -0.25 23.43
N SER A 132 -3.16 -0.72 24.61
CA SER A 132 -3.36 -0.01 25.86
C SER A 132 -2.71 1.38 25.84
N TYR A 133 -1.45 1.47 25.41
CA TYR A 133 -0.77 2.77 25.30
C TYR A 133 -1.54 3.77 24.43
N LYS A 134 -2.07 3.32 23.29
CA LYS A 134 -2.87 4.19 22.40
C LYS A 134 -4.15 4.67 23.08
N VAL A 135 -4.83 3.78 23.81
CA VAL A 135 -6.05 4.14 24.56
C VAL A 135 -5.73 5.13 25.68
N ASP A 136 -4.68 4.85 26.46
CA ASP A 136 -4.23 5.74 27.55
C ASP A 136 -3.89 7.13 27.03
N LEU A 137 -3.17 7.23 25.90
CA LEU A 137 -2.88 8.49 25.23
C LEU A 137 -4.15 9.26 24.85
N LEU A 138 -5.17 8.57 24.32
CA LEU A 138 -6.44 9.24 23.96
C LEU A 138 -7.19 9.72 25.21
N GLN A 139 -7.10 8.99 26.33
CA GLN A 139 -7.69 9.40 27.62
C GLN A 139 -6.97 10.63 28.20
N GLU A 140 -5.64 10.67 28.13
CA GLU A 140 -4.84 11.85 28.51
C GLU A 140 -5.24 13.07 27.68
N ILE A 141 -5.36 12.94 26.36
CA ILE A 141 -5.81 14.03 25.49
C ILE A 141 -7.23 14.49 25.85
N ASN A 142 -8.15 13.56 26.16
CA ASN A 142 -9.50 13.91 26.59
C ASN A 142 -9.49 14.71 27.90
N SER A 143 -8.69 14.31 28.88
CA SER A 143 -8.56 15.00 30.16
C SER A 143 -7.98 16.39 29.97
N PHE A 144 -6.89 16.49 29.21
CA PHE A 144 -6.27 17.76 28.87
C PHE A 144 -7.24 18.74 28.17
N ALA A 145 -8.01 18.24 27.17
CA ALA A 145 -8.96 19.08 26.46
C ALA A 145 -10.06 19.65 27.38
N ARG A 146 -10.50 18.89 28.38
CA ARG A 146 -11.50 19.35 29.36
C ARG A 146 -10.94 20.33 30.39
N GLU A 147 -9.65 20.20 30.70
CA GLU A 147 -8.97 21.12 31.65
C GLU A 147 -8.70 22.51 31.03
N LEU A 148 -8.62 22.59 29.68
CA LEU A 148 -8.39 23.88 28.98
C LEU A 148 -9.52 24.89 29.19
N ASP A 149 -10.77 24.42 29.24
CA ASP A 149 -11.93 25.29 29.41
C ASP A 149 -13.10 24.51 30.03
N ASN A 150 -13.68 25.01 31.12
CA ASN A 150 -14.80 24.39 31.81
C ASN A 150 -16.11 24.36 30.99
N ARG A 151 -16.16 25.10 29.87
CA ARG A 151 -17.29 25.07 28.92
C ARG A 151 -17.23 23.88 27.97
N VAL A 152 -16.15 23.11 27.97
CA VAL A 152 -16.02 21.90 27.11
C VAL A 152 -17.02 20.83 27.60
N ALA A 153 -18.11 20.68 26.86
CA ALA A 153 -19.17 19.73 27.18
C ALA A 153 -18.90 18.33 26.62
N GLN A 154 -18.33 18.24 25.44
CA GLN A 154 -18.06 16.97 24.77
C GLN A 154 -16.66 16.97 24.12
N VAL A 155 -15.97 15.84 24.18
CA VAL A 155 -14.68 15.63 23.52
C VAL A 155 -14.74 14.33 22.70
N SER A 156 -14.40 14.45 21.42
CA SER A 156 -14.31 13.32 20.50
C SER A 156 -12.91 13.29 19.89
N ILE A 157 -12.23 12.16 20.00
CA ILE A 157 -10.85 11.97 19.55
C ILE A 157 -10.79 10.78 18.61
N ASN A 158 -10.25 10.98 17.43
CA ASN A 158 -10.01 9.92 16.46
C ASN A 158 -8.52 9.80 16.17
N LEU A 159 -7.95 8.62 16.46
CA LEU A 159 -6.60 8.23 16.06
C LEU A 159 -6.71 7.21 14.95
N ALA A 160 -6.15 7.51 13.78
CA ALA A 160 -6.06 6.59 12.66
C ALA A 160 -4.58 6.39 12.28
N SER A 161 -4.18 5.14 12.14
CA SER A 161 -2.84 4.76 11.69
C SER A 161 -2.94 3.84 10.50
N SER A 162 -2.06 4.00 9.52
CA SER A 162 -1.99 3.10 8.38
C SER A 162 -0.56 2.94 7.88
N ILE A 163 -0.32 1.80 7.24
CA ILE A 163 0.89 1.55 6.47
C ILE A 163 0.50 0.96 5.14
N GLN A 164 0.99 1.55 4.06
CA GLN A 164 0.91 1.05 2.70
C GLN A 164 2.29 0.57 2.28
N GLU A 165 2.40 -0.67 1.86
CA GLU A 165 3.64 -1.29 1.41
C GLU A 165 3.43 -1.73 -0.04
N ILE A 166 4.35 -1.32 -0.89
CA ILE A 166 4.28 -1.50 -2.35
C ILE A 166 5.52 -2.23 -2.83
N SER A 167 5.35 -3.14 -3.77
CA SER A 167 6.43 -3.75 -4.55
C SER A 167 6.09 -3.70 -6.02
N ILE A 168 7.01 -3.24 -6.86
CA ILE A 168 6.83 -3.13 -8.31
C ILE A 168 7.88 -3.97 -9.00
N LEU A 169 7.43 -4.94 -9.80
CA LEU A 169 8.26 -5.76 -10.66
C LEU A 169 8.14 -5.29 -12.11
N ARG A 170 9.26 -4.89 -12.70
CA ARG A 170 9.44 -4.60 -14.12
C ARG A 170 10.54 -5.49 -14.67
N LEU A 171 10.60 -5.67 -15.98
CA LEU A 171 11.62 -6.54 -16.60
C LEU A 171 13.00 -5.89 -16.68
N ASP A 172 13.04 -4.57 -16.71
CA ASP A 172 14.23 -3.76 -16.96
C ASP A 172 14.86 -3.17 -15.70
N THR A 173 14.26 -3.41 -14.54
CA THR A 173 14.72 -2.84 -13.27
C THR A 173 14.70 -3.88 -12.14
N PRO A 174 15.53 -3.71 -11.10
CA PRO A 174 15.37 -4.46 -9.85
C PRO A 174 13.97 -4.26 -9.25
N LEU A 175 13.55 -5.19 -8.39
CA LEU A 175 12.31 -5.05 -7.62
C LEU A 175 12.34 -3.77 -6.79
N LEU A 176 11.40 -2.87 -7.08
CA LEU A 176 11.25 -1.61 -6.38
C LEU A 176 10.30 -1.80 -5.20
N ASN A 177 10.69 -1.32 -4.02
CA ASN A 177 9.87 -1.39 -2.82
C ASN A 177 9.71 -0.01 -2.21
N ASP A 178 8.50 0.28 -1.73
CA ASP A 178 8.18 1.52 -1.02
C ASP A 178 7.28 1.23 0.18
N SER A 179 7.41 2.05 1.24
CA SER A 179 6.59 1.94 2.44
C SER A 179 6.15 3.33 2.88
N ARG A 180 4.83 3.50 3.08
CA ARG A 180 4.19 4.78 3.38
C ARG A 180 3.38 4.68 4.66
N PRO A 181 4.02 4.93 5.82
CA PRO A 181 3.31 5.06 7.08
C PRO A 181 2.53 6.38 7.15
N MET A 182 1.37 6.36 7.80
CA MET A 182 0.56 7.55 8.05
C MET A 182 -0.10 7.44 9.42
N ILE A 183 -0.07 8.56 10.16
CA ILE A 183 -0.83 8.73 11.40
C ILE A 183 -1.65 10.00 11.28
N ARG A 184 -2.89 9.94 11.72
CA ARG A 184 -3.79 11.08 11.84
C ARG A 184 -4.44 11.09 13.21
N LEU A 185 -4.28 12.19 13.95
CA LEU A 185 -5.00 12.48 15.17
C LEU A 185 -5.96 13.64 14.92
N SER A 186 -7.20 13.49 15.31
CA SER A 186 -8.22 14.54 15.22
C SER A 186 -8.91 14.66 16.57
N VAL A 187 -9.03 15.88 17.07
CA VAL A 187 -9.70 16.22 18.34
C VAL A 187 -10.79 17.24 18.06
N SER A 188 -11.98 16.99 18.54
CA SER A 188 -13.15 17.86 18.42
C SER A 188 -13.82 18.01 19.76
#